data_6dea9cf2917a7ee155dda41b9b5d355b
#
_entry.id   6dea9cf2917a7ee155dda41b9b5d355b
#
_cell.length_a   1.000
_cell.length_b   1.000
_cell.length_c   1.000
_cell.angle_alpha   90.00
_cell.angle_beta   90.00
_cell.angle_gamma   90.00
#
_symmetry.space_group_name_H-M   'P 1'
#
loop_
_entity.id
_entity.type
_entity.pdbx_description
1 polymer ?
#
loop_
_entity_poly.entity_id
_entity_poly.type
_entity_poly.pdbx_seq_one_letter_code
_entity_poly.pdbx_strand_id
1 'polypeptide(L)'
;MEKIFNYINGELVEPLNNQWLDNYNPSIGEVYSLIPDSTKEDVENAQKAAKNAFPIWINSTIKERATVLQRIADLILERQDDLAFAESVDNGKPLALAKKVDIPRAATNMSFFASAILHENSESHQMSQVAINYTLRKPIGVVGCISPWNLPLYLFTWKIAPALATGNTVVAKPSEITPMTAFLFSKICIDAGLPKGVLNIVHGLGPKVGYEITKHPNIKAISFTGGTLTGQKIAEVAAPMFKKLSLELGGKNPNIIFADCDLEKAVSSSVLSSFSNQGQICLCGSRIFIERKIYKVFKEKFLIKVKSLTIGDPLEKSSKIGALVSQQHMEKVLTHIEIAKKDGGVLLAGGNKFIPEGRCSNGYFLEPTVFEGLSYDCSTNQEEIFGPVVTLTPFDSEEEVLNFANSTKYGLCSMVWTSDLKRANRMSLKLDSGIVWINCWLVRDLRTPFGGMKESGVGREGGSYALNFFTETTNVCISYD
;
A
#
# COMPACT_ATOMS: atom_id res chain seq x y z
N MET A 1 2.22 -29.22 -7.27
CA MET A 1 2.36 -27.77 -7.15
C MET A 1 0.96 -27.18 -7.04
N GLU A 2 0.72 -26.29 -6.07
CA GLU A 2 -0.59 -25.69 -5.86
C GLU A 2 -0.91 -24.71 -7.00
N LYS A 3 -2.17 -24.72 -7.48
CA LYS A 3 -2.67 -23.77 -8.48
C LYS A 3 -3.54 -22.71 -7.80
N ILE A 4 -3.26 -21.46 -8.08
CA ILE A 4 -4.11 -20.32 -7.77
C ILE A 4 -5.18 -20.23 -8.88
N PHE A 5 -6.40 -19.86 -8.55
CA PHE A 5 -7.50 -19.70 -9.51
C PHE A 5 -7.99 -18.27 -9.52
N ASN A 6 -8.54 -17.83 -10.65
CA ASN A 6 -9.36 -16.64 -10.70
C ASN A 6 -10.66 -16.86 -9.89
N TYR A 7 -11.17 -15.78 -9.29
CA TYR A 7 -12.48 -15.80 -8.63
C TYR A 7 -13.44 -14.95 -9.44
N ILE A 8 -14.32 -15.59 -10.19
CA ILE A 8 -15.25 -14.92 -11.11
C ILE A 8 -16.65 -15.46 -10.87
N ASN A 9 -17.61 -14.56 -10.71
CA ASN A 9 -19.01 -14.89 -10.47
C ASN A 9 -19.25 -15.85 -9.29
N GLY A 10 -18.46 -15.71 -8.23
CA GLY A 10 -18.58 -16.54 -7.03
C GLY A 10 -17.95 -17.93 -7.13
N GLU A 11 -17.18 -18.20 -8.18
CA GLU A 11 -16.56 -19.50 -8.47
C GLU A 11 -15.05 -19.35 -8.69
N LEU A 12 -14.29 -20.39 -8.31
CA LEU A 12 -12.86 -20.47 -8.58
C LEU A 12 -12.67 -21.13 -9.95
N VAL A 13 -12.06 -20.41 -10.90
CA VAL A 13 -11.95 -20.84 -12.30
C VAL A 13 -10.51 -20.73 -12.81
N GLU A 14 -10.14 -21.64 -13.71
CA GLU A 14 -8.86 -21.60 -14.42
C GLU A 14 -8.84 -20.43 -15.44
N PRO A 15 -7.65 -19.95 -15.86
CA PRO A 15 -7.57 -18.98 -16.95
C PRO A 15 -8.08 -19.61 -18.27
N LEU A 16 -8.82 -18.85 -19.07
CA LEU A 16 -9.46 -19.36 -20.29
C LEU A 16 -8.45 -19.93 -21.31
N ASN A 17 -7.24 -19.39 -21.36
CA ASN A 17 -6.17 -19.84 -22.23
C ASN A 17 -5.38 -21.04 -21.67
N ASN A 18 -5.72 -21.51 -20.46
CA ASN A 18 -5.01 -22.56 -19.72
C ASN A 18 -3.49 -22.33 -19.62
N GLN A 19 -3.05 -21.06 -19.52
CA GLN A 19 -1.65 -20.68 -19.31
C GLN A 19 -1.42 -20.26 -17.87
N TRP A 20 -0.23 -20.57 -17.37
CA TRP A 20 0.16 -20.37 -15.99
C TRP A 20 1.52 -19.71 -15.89
N LEU A 21 1.72 -18.92 -14.85
CA LEU A 21 2.98 -18.27 -14.49
C LEU A 21 3.51 -18.89 -13.20
N ASP A 22 4.82 -18.93 -13.06
CA ASP A 22 5.48 -19.39 -11.85
C ASP A 22 5.30 -18.35 -10.72
N ASN A 23 4.97 -18.84 -9.53
CA ASN A 23 4.96 -18.06 -8.30
C ASN A 23 6.09 -18.53 -7.38
N TYR A 24 6.98 -17.62 -7.04
CA TYR A 24 8.20 -17.92 -6.29
C TYR A 24 8.05 -17.63 -4.80
N ASN A 25 8.61 -18.51 -3.97
CA ASN A 25 8.92 -18.19 -2.59
C ASN A 25 10.29 -17.48 -2.56
N PRO A 26 10.35 -16.18 -2.30
CA PRO A 26 11.60 -15.40 -2.36
C PRO A 26 12.59 -15.78 -1.27
N SER A 27 12.14 -16.44 -0.21
CA SER A 27 13.02 -16.88 0.89
C SER A 27 13.90 -18.07 0.54
N ILE A 28 13.48 -18.86 -0.44
CA ILE A 28 14.23 -20.04 -0.90
C ILE A 28 14.58 -19.98 -2.39
N GLY A 29 14.04 -18.99 -3.13
CA GLY A 29 14.29 -18.81 -4.56
C GLY A 29 13.63 -19.88 -5.45
N GLU A 30 12.60 -20.58 -4.97
CA GLU A 30 11.96 -21.69 -5.67
C GLU A 30 10.50 -21.40 -6.01
N VAL A 31 10.02 -22.00 -7.11
CA VAL A 31 8.60 -21.99 -7.48
C VAL A 31 7.82 -22.90 -6.53
N TYR A 32 6.75 -22.37 -5.93
CA TYR A 32 5.94 -23.14 -5.00
C TYR A 32 4.46 -23.24 -5.43
N SER A 33 3.99 -22.34 -6.28
CA SER A 33 2.63 -22.37 -6.82
C SER A 33 2.58 -21.83 -8.26
N LEU A 34 1.42 -21.98 -8.92
CA LEU A 34 1.17 -21.47 -10.26
C LEU A 34 0.05 -20.44 -10.23
N ILE A 35 0.21 -19.35 -11.01
CA ILE A 35 -0.72 -18.24 -11.11
C ILE A 35 -1.37 -18.25 -12.50
N PRO A 36 -2.67 -17.94 -12.66
CA PRO A 36 -3.28 -17.73 -13.97
C PRO A 36 -2.55 -16.64 -14.78
N ASP A 37 -2.12 -16.94 -16.02
CA ASP A 37 -1.74 -15.91 -17.00
C ASP A 37 -2.98 -15.45 -17.77
N SER A 38 -3.90 -14.81 -17.04
CA SER A 38 -5.19 -14.40 -17.56
C SER A 38 -5.08 -13.40 -18.71
N THR A 39 -6.11 -13.42 -19.56
CA THR A 39 -6.20 -12.62 -20.79
C THR A 39 -7.29 -11.56 -20.69
N LYS A 40 -7.50 -10.85 -21.78
CA LYS A 40 -8.60 -9.90 -21.96
C LYS A 40 -9.96 -10.58 -21.71
N GLU A 41 -10.12 -11.80 -22.18
CA GLU A 41 -11.38 -12.57 -22.09
C GLU A 41 -11.74 -12.89 -20.64
N ASP A 42 -10.74 -13.19 -19.78
CA ASP A 42 -10.96 -13.38 -18.35
C ASP A 42 -11.45 -12.08 -17.67
N VAL A 43 -10.86 -10.93 -18.05
CA VAL A 43 -11.29 -9.61 -17.56
C VAL A 43 -12.70 -9.28 -18.04
N GLU A 44 -13.02 -9.59 -19.30
CA GLU A 44 -14.36 -9.37 -19.86
C GLU A 44 -15.42 -10.19 -19.10
N ASN A 45 -15.12 -11.46 -18.79
CA ASN A 45 -16.00 -12.33 -18.00
C ASN A 45 -16.19 -11.80 -16.58
N ALA A 46 -15.13 -11.36 -15.92
CA ALA A 46 -15.18 -10.74 -14.59
C ALA A 46 -16.03 -9.45 -14.60
N GLN A 47 -15.83 -8.59 -15.61
CA GLN A 47 -16.60 -7.36 -15.75
C GLN A 47 -18.08 -7.65 -16.02
N LYS A 48 -18.38 -8.63 -16.86
CA LYS A 48 -19.76 -9.05 -17.14
C LYS A 48 -20.45 -9.59 -15.89
N ALA A 49 -19.75 -10.41 -15.11
CA ALA A 49 -20.25 -10.90 -13.82
C ALA A 49 -20.51 -9.73 -12.85
N ALA A 50 -19.57 -8.78 -12.73
CA ALA A 50 -19.72 -7.59 -11.90
C ALA A 50 -20.91 -6.72 -12.35
N LYS A 51 -21.08 -6.51 -13.66
CA LYS A 51 -22.20 -5.74 -14.22
C LYS A 51 -23.54 -6.40 -13.90
N ASN A 52 -23.63 -7.72 -14.02
CA ASN A 52 -24.87 -8.47 -13.75
C ASN A 52 -25.23 -8.48 -12.25
N ALA A 53 -24.24 -8.49 -11.37
CA ALA A 53 -24.42 -8.44 -9.91
C ALA A 53 -24.77 -7.04 -9.39
N PHE A 54 -24.39 -5.99 -10.11
CA PHE A 54 -24.57 -4.61 -9.66
C PHE A 54 -26.02 -4.25 -9.31
N PRO A 55 -27.07 -4.56 -10.12
CA PRO A 55 -28.45 -4.26 -9.75
C PRO A 55 -28.91 -4.92 -8.45
N ILE A 56 -28.39 -6.10 -8.13
CA ILE A 56 -28.72 -6.82 -6.88
C ILE A 56 -28.01 -6.13 -5.71
N TRP A 57 -26.71 -5.85 -5.85
CA TRP A 57 -25.90 -5.30 -4.79
C TRP A 57 -26.24 -3.85 -4.41
N ILE A 58 -26.56 -3.01 -5.40
CA ILE A 58 -26.98 -1.61 -5.16
C ILE A 58 -28.33 -1.55 -4.43
N ASN A 59 -29.23 -2.50 -4.68
CA ASN A 59 -30.55 -2.58 -4.05
C ASN A 59 -30.54 -3.28 -2.68
N SER A 60 -29.39 -3.86 -2.27
CA SER A 60 -29.23 -4.35 -0.89
C SER A 60 -29.20 -3.18 0.09
N THR A 61 -29.69 -3.43 1.29
CA THR A 61 -29.63 -2.41 2.37
C THR A 61 -28.20 -2.17 2.82
N ILE A 62 -27.94 -0.99 3.35
CA ILE A 62 -26.63 -0.66 3.95
C ILE A 62 -26.26 -1.69 5.04
N LYS A 63 -27.26 -2.13 5.83
CA LYS A 63 -27.06 -3.12 6.90
C LYS A 63 -26.64 -4.49 6.36
N GLU A 64 -27.25 -4.97 5.27
CA GLU A 64 -26.85 -6.23 4.64
C GLU A 64 -25.40 -6.17 4.14
N ARG A 65 -25.01 -5.08 3.45
CA ARG A 65 -23.62 -4.90 3.02
C ARG A 65 -22.66 -4.87 4.19
N ALA A 66 -22.97 -4.11 5.24
CA ALA A 66 -22.17 -4.04 6.45
C ALA A 66 -22.01 -5.41 7.13
N THR A 67 -23.09 -6.21 7.19
CA THR A 67 -23.06 -7.55 7.79
C THR A 67 -22.15 -8.50 7.03
N VAL A 68 -22.18 -8.51 5.71
CA VAL A 68 -21.30 -9.35 4.88
C VAL A 68 -19.84 -8.93 5.04
N LEU A 69 -19.54 -7.62 5.02
CA LEU A 69 -18.18 -7.11 5.21
C LEU A 69 -17.64 -7.44 6.60
N GLN A 70 -18.47 -7.34 7.65
CA GLN A 70 -18.07 -7.74 9.00
C GLN A 70 -17.80 -9.25 9.07
N ARG A 71 -18.64 -10.09 8.45
CA ARG A 71 -18.40 -11.53 8.41
C ARG A 71 -17.08 -11.89 7.70
N ILE A 72 -16.73 -11.17 6.63
CA ILE A 72 -15.42 -11.32 5.96
C ILE A 72 -14.29 -10.96 6.93
N ALA A 73 -14.42 -9.85 7.69
CA ALA A 73 -13.42 -9.45 8.68
C ALA A 73 -13.21 -10.51 9.76
N ASP A 74 -14.30 -11.09 10.28
CA ASP A 74 -14.26 -12.14 11.29
C ASP A 74 -13.55 -13.39 10.76
N LEU A 75 -13.88 -13.83 9.53
CA LEU A 75 -13.25 -14.97 8.89
C LEU A 75 -11.75 -14.76 8.58
N ILE A 76 -11.33 -13.53 8.28
CA ILE A 76 -9.90 -13.20 8.16
C ILE A 76 -9.19 -13.45 9.49
N LEU A 77 -9.77 -13.05 10.61
CA LEU A 77 -9.18 -13.26 11.94
C LEU A 77 -9.23 -14.73 12.35
N GLU A 78 -10.33 -15.45 12.05
CA GLU A 78 -10.43 -16.90 12.29
C GLU A 78 -9.32 -17.69 11.56
N ARG A 79 -8.88 -17.21 10.36
CA ARG A 79 -7.85 -17.84 9.53
C ARG A 79 -6.52 -17.08 9.53
N GLN A 80 -6.28 -16.29 10.58
CA GLN A 80 -5.12 -15.41 10.66
C GLN A 80 -3.78 -16.14 10.47
N ASP A 81 -3.64 -17.33 11.04
CA ASP A 81 -2.38 -18.08 10.99
C ASP A 81 -2.05 -18.56 9.58
N ASP A 82 -3.04 -19.10 8.88
CA ASP A 82 -2.89 -19.57 7.49
C ASP A 82 -2.60 -18.42 6.53
N LEU A 83 -3.33 -17.31 6.69
CA LEU A 83 -3.13 -16.10 5.89
C LEU A 83 -1.76 -15.47 6.14
N ALA A 84 -1.32 -15.40 7.39
CA ALA A 84 -0.01 -14.85 7.72
C ALA A 84 1.14 -15.73 7.20
N PHE A 85 0.97 -17.04 7.25
CA PHE A 85 1.94 -17.97 6.67
C PHE A 85 2.01 -17.79 5.15
N ALA A 86 0.87 -17.74 4.46
CA ALA A 86 0.80 -17.51 3.01
C ALA A 86 1.42 -16.15 2.63
N GLU A 87 1.13 -15.08 3.40
CA GLU A 87 1.72 -13.75 3.20
C GLU A 87 3.25 -13.77 3.33
N SER A 88 3.77 -14.49 4.34
CA SER A 88 5.22 -14.62 4.58
C SER A 88 5.92 -15.41 3.47
N VAL A 89 5.30 -16.48 3.00
CA VAL A 89 5.84 -17.33 1.92
C VAL A 89 5.87 -16.58 0.59
N ASP A 90 4.81 -15.85 0.28
CA ASP A 90 4.68 -15.10 -0.98
C ASP A 90 5.60 -13.86 -1.04
N ASN A 91 5.69 -13.13 0.07
CA ASN A 91 6.38 -11.83 0.12
C ASN A 91 7.82 -11.89 0.63
N GLY A 92 8.16 -12.91 1.41
CA GLY A 92 9.47 -13.04 2.06
C GLY A 92 9.59 -12.29 3.40
N LYS A 93 8.54 -11.59 3.86
CA LYS A 93 8.55 -10.88 5.16
C LYS A 93 8.53 -11.83 6.35
N PRO A 94 9.04 -11.41 7.53
CA PRO A 94 8.92 -12.20 8.75
C PRO A 94 7.47 -12.56 9.08
N LEU A 95 7.19 -13.82 9.37
CA LEU A 95 5.87 -14.33 9.76
C LEU A 95 5.29 -13.56 10.95
N ALA A 96 6.15 -13.18 11.90
CA ALA A 96 5.75 -12.39 13.06
C ALA A 96 5.19 -11.00 12.66
N LEU A 97 5.72 -10.39 11.59
CA LEU A 97 5.22 -9.12 11.05
C LEU A 97 3.86 -9.32 10.39
N ALA A 98 3.70 -10.33 9.54
CA ALA A 98 2.44 -10.65 8.89
C ALA A 98 1.32 -10.91 9.93
N LYS A 99 1.60 -11.74 10.95
CA LYS A 99 0.66 -12.01 12.05
C LYS A 99 0.28 -10.79 12.88
N LYS A 100 1.24 -9.90 13.15
CA LYS A 100 1.01 -8.76 14.04
C LYS A 100 0.38 -7.56 13.32
N VAL A 101 0.68 -7.37 12.03
CA VAL A 101 0.34 -6.15 11.30
C VAL A 101 -0.57 -6.43 10.11
N ASP A 102 -0.13 -7.23 9.14
CA ASP A 102 -0.77 -7.28 7.83
C ASP A 102 -2.17 -7.89 7.87
N ILE A 103 -2.28 -9.07 8.45
CA ILE A 103 -3.57 -9.79 8.48
C ILE A 103 -4.58 -9.13 9.43
N PRO A 104 -4.23 -8.73 10.67
CA PRO A 104 -5.15 -7.97 11.52
C PRO A 104 -5.60 -6.66 10.87
N ARG A 105 -4.71 -6.00 10.10
CA ARG A 105 -5.08 -4.78 9.40
C ARG A 105 -6.03 -5.05 8.24
N ALA A 106 -5.86 -6.14 7.50
CA ALA A 106 -6.80 -6.55 6.45
C ALA A 106 -8.21 -6.76 7.01
N ALA A 107 -8.34 -7.45 8.16
CA ALA A 107 -9.60 -7.60 8.87
C ALA A 107 -10.16 -6.24 9.33
N THR A 108 -9.32 -5.39 9.92
CA THR A 108 -9.71 -4.05 10.37
C THR A 108 -10.21 -3.17 9.22
N ASN A 109 -9.63 -3.27 8.02
CA ASN A 109 -10.11 -2.53 6.85
C ASN A 109 -11.55 -2.92 6.50
N MET A 110 -11.86 -4.21 6.49
CA MET A 110 -13.22 -4.71 6.21
C MET A 110 -14.22 -4.27 7.28
N SER A 111 -13.89 -4.47 8.56
CA SER A 111 -14.72 -4.09 9.70
C SER A 111 -14.94 -2.57 9.81
N PHE A 112 -13.88 -1.78 9.53
CA PHE A 112 -13.98 -0.33 9.55
C PHE A 112 -15.00 0.18 8.52
N PHE A 113 -14.92 -0.25 7.27
CA PHE A 113 -15.86 0.20 6.24
C PHE A 113 -17.25 -0.41 6.39
N ALA A 114 -17.38 -1.61 6.98
CA ALA A 114 -18.67 -2.15 7.42
C ALA A 114 -19.37 -1.23 8.42
N SER A 115 -18.62 -0.70 9.37
CA SER A 115 -19.11 0.26 10.37
C SER A 115 -19.30 1.67 9.79
N ALA A 116 -18.33 2.18 9.02
CA ALA A 116 -18.34 3.55 8.50
C ALA A 116 -19.55 3.84 7.62
N ILE A 117 -19.96 2.88 6.78
CA ILE A 117 -21.09 3.07 5.88
C ILE A 117 -22.44 3.22 6.61
N LEU A 118 -22.56 2.68 7.83
CA LEU A 118 -23.75 2.84 8.65
C LEU A 118 -23.94 4.28 9.19
N HIS A 119 -22.87 5.07 9.17
CA HIS A 119 -22.81 6.43 9.74
C HIS A 119 -22.53 7.48 8.67
N GLU A 120 -22.65 7.13 7.38
CA GLU A 120 -22.49 8.11 6.29
C GLU A 120 -23.64 9.11 6.30
N ASN A 121 -23.29 10.39 6.17
CA ASN A 121 -24.24 11.49 6.19
C ASN A 121 -24.44 12.09 4.80
N SER A 122 -25.66 12.58 4.54
CA SER A 122 -25.99 13.43 3.41
C SER A 122 -26.13 14.88 3.84
N GLU A 123 -25.77 15.81 2.94
CA GLU A 123 -25.94 17.25 3.19
C GLU A 123 -27.30 17.72 2.72
N SER A 124 -27.93 18.67 3.45
CA SER A 124 -29.10 19.39 3.00
C SER A 124 -28.97 20.88 3.25
N HIS A 125 -29.42 21.69 2.30
CA HIS A 125 -29.35 23.15 2.33
C HIS A 125 -30.72 23.75 2.06
N GLN A 126 -31.28 24.47 3.03
CA GLN A 126 -32.54 25.17 2.86
C GLN A 126 -32.30 26.52 2.20
N MET A 127 -33.04 26.83 1.13
CA MET A 127 -33.05 28.11 0.45
C MET A 127 -34.23 28.95 0.91
N SER A 128 -34.18 29.48 2.13
CA SER A 128 -35.24 30.24 2.75
C SER A 128 -36.64 29.62 2.53
N GLN A 129 -37.56 30.32 1.88
CA GLN A 129 -38.91 29.80 1.57
C GLN A 129 -39.06 29.38 0.10
N VAL A 130 -37.95 29.21 -0.64
CA VAL A 130 -37.96 28.94 -2.08
C VAL A 130 -37.83 27.47 -2.38
N ALA A 131 -36.85 26.79 -1.74
CA ALA A 131 -36.53 25.41 -2.06
C ALA A 131 -35.70 24.73 -0.97
N ILE A 132 -35.65 23.41 -1.01
CA ILE A 132 -34.65 22.61 -0.30
C ILE A 132 -33.75 21.88 -1.30
N ASN A 133 -32.44 21.89 -1.06
CA ASN A 133 -31.48 21.07 -1.78
C ASN A 133 -30.98 19.98 -0.85
N TYR A 134 -30.78 18.78 -1.39
CA TYR A 134 -30.10 17.71 -0.68
C TYR A 134 -29.21 16.89 -1.62
N THR A 135 -28.17 16.30 -1.05
CA THR A 135 -27.18 15.52 -1.79
C THR A 135 -27.51 14.03 -1.71
N LEU A 136 -27.60 13.38 -2.86
CA LEU A 136 -27.62 11.92 -2.96
C LEU A 136 -26.24 11.42 -3.35
N ARG A 137 -25.76 10.37 -2.67
CA ARG A 137 -24.53 9.65 -3.03
C ARG A 137 -24.90 8.32 -3.67
N LYS A 138 -24.53 8.14 -4.92
CA LYS A 138 -24.86 6.94 -5.73
C LYS A 138 -23.60 6.15 -6.01
N PRO A 139 -23.62 4.80 -5.86
CA PRO A 139 -22.52 3.95 -6.33
C PRO A 139 -22.22 4.22 -7.81
N ILE A 140 -20.95 4.13 -8.18
CA ILE A 140 -20.47 4.40 -9.55
C ILE A 140 -20.87 3.26 -10.52
N GLY A 141 -20.91 2.01 -10.02
CA GLY A 141 -21.15 0.80 -10.80
C GLY A 141 -20.04 -0.23 -10.65
N VAL A 142 -19.47 -0.67 -11.78
CA VAL A 142 -18.29 -1.56 -11.74
C VAL A 142 -17.04 -0.72 -11.60
N VAL A 143 -16.19 -1.07 -10.61
CA VAL A 143 -14.93 -0.38 -10.33
C VAL A 143 -13.74 -1.35 -10.39
N GLY A 144 -12.57 -0.84 -10.79
CA GLY A 144 -11.32 -1.58 -10.85
C GLY A 144 -10.45 -1.31 -9.61
N CYS A 145 -9.97 -2.35 -8.94
CA CYS A 145 -9.05 -2.26 -7.81
C CYS A 145 -7.77 -3.02 -8.13
N ILE A 146 -6.63 -2.33 -8.16
CA ILE A 146 -5.32 -2.92 -8.48
C ILE A 146 -4.37 -2.68 -7.32
N SER A 147 -3.88 -3.75 -6.70
CA SER A 147 -3.04 -3.68 -5.50
C SER A 147 -1.60 -4.16 -5.74
N PRO A 148 -0.62 -3.64 -4.97
CA PRO A 148 0.78 -3.99 -5.07
C PRO A 148 1.12 -5.27 -4.29
N TRP A 149 2.40 -5.63 -4.34
CA TRP A 149 2.96 -6.84 -3.74
C TRP A 149 3.51 -6.67 -2.31
N ASN A 150 3.71 -5.45 -1.83
CA ASN A 150 4.48 -5.23 -0.59
C ASN A 150 3.69 -5.49 0.70
N LEU A 151 2.40 -5.21 0.70
CA LEU A 151 1.45 -5.50 1.80
C LEU A 151 0.20 -6.13 1.17
N PRO A 152 0.28 -7.40 0.70
CA PRO A 152 -0.68 -8.00 -0.22
C PRO A 152 -2.14 -7.89 0.23
N LEU A 153 -2.54 -8.64 1.26
CA LEU A 153 -3.93 -8.66 1.71
C LEU A 153 -4.37 -7.34 2.35
N TYR A 154 -3.45 -6.67 3.06
CA TYR A 154 -3.72 -5.36 3.67
C TYR A 154 -4.16 -4.33 2.62
N LEU A 155 -3.37 -4.12 1.55
CA LEU A 155 -3.69 -3.10 0.54
C LEU A 155 -4.80 -3.57 -0.42
N PHE A 156 -4.97 -4.86 -0.59
CA PHE A 156 -6.07 -5.42 -1.35
C PHE A 156 -7.42 -5.12 -0.69
N THR A 157 -7.57 -5.41 0.60
CA THR A 157 -8.80 -5.12 1.36
C THR A 157 -9.04 -3.63 1.53
N TRP A 158 -7.97 -2.81 1.62
CA TRP A 158 -8.06 -1.35 1.74
C TRP A 158 -8.78 -0.69 0.57
N LYS A 159 -8.70 -1.27 -0.63
CA LYS A 159 -9.37 -0.81 -1.84
C LYS A 159 -10.77 -1.40 -2.02
N ILE A 160 -10.90 -2.68 -1.74
CA ILE A 160 -12.14 -3.43 -1.96
C ILE A 160 -13.22 -3.07 -0.93
N ALA A 161 -12.86 -2.91 0.34
CA ALA A 161 -13.82 -2.70 1.41
C ALA A 161 -14.71 -1.45 1.20
N PRO A 162 -14.16 -0.24 0.94
CA PRO A 162 -14.98 0.94 0.69
C PRO A 162 -15.80 0.84 -0.61
N ALA A 163 -15.27 0.19 -1.65
CA ALA A 163 -15.99 -0.03 -2.90
C ALA A 163 -17.24 -0.88 -2.70
N LEU A 164 -17.12 -1.99 -1.98
CA LEU A 164 -18.24 -2.89 -1.66
C LEU A 164 -19.22 -2.24 -0.68
N ALA A 165 -18.72 -1.56 0.35
CA ALA A 165 -19.56 -0.87 1.34
C ALA A 165 -20.50 0.14 0.71
N THR A 166 -20.01 0.91 -0.27
CA THR A 166 -20.80 1.91 -1.01
C THR A 166 -21.75 1.32 -2.05
N GLY A 167 -21.76 -0.02 -2.26
CA GLY A 167 -22.69 -0.68 -3.17
C GLY A 167 -22.18 -0.86 -4.60
N ASN A 168 -20.88 -0.65 -4.84
CA ASN A 168 -20.24 -0.97 -6.12
C ASN A 168 -19.94 -2.46 -6.23
N THR A 169 -19.79 -2.95 -7.47
CA THR A 169 -19.19 -4.24 -7.75
C THR A 169 -17.77 -4.08 -8.26
N VAL A 170 -16.91 -5.06 -8.00
CA VAL A 170 -15.47 -4.91 -8.15
C VAL A 170 -14.88 -5.94 -9.10
N VAL A 171 -14.00 -5.48 -9.99
CA VAL A 171 -13.01 -6.30 -10.69
C VAL A 171 -11.64 -5.96 -10.10
N ALA A 172 -11.05 -6.90 -9.39
CA ALA A 172 -9.81 -6.69 -8.65
C ALA A 172 -8.65 -7.48 -9.25
N LYS A 173 -7.46 -6.86 -9.26
CA LYS A 173 -6.20 -7.50 -9.63
C LYS A 173 -5.19 -7.35 -8.51
N PRO A 174 -4.88 -8.43 -7.75
CA PRO A 174 -3.72 -8.45 -6.87
C PRO A 174 -2.43 -8.47 -7.68
N SER A 175 -1.30 -8.18 -7.05
CA SER A 175 0.00 -8.37 -7.72
C SER A 175 0.23 -9.83 -8.08
N GLU A 176 0.79 -10.07 -9.26
CA GLU A 176 1.24 -11.38 -9.71
C GLU A 176 2.44 -11.93 -8.91
N ILE A 177 3.12 -11.07 -8.17
CA ILE A 177 4.29 -11.46 -7.36
C ILE A 177 3.86 -12.04 -6.01
N THR A 178 2.69 -11.63 -5.48
CA THR A 178 2.18 -12.06 -4.17
C THR A 178 0.67 -12.32 -4.24
N PRO A 179 0.21 -13.33 -4.98
CA PRO A 179 -1.20 -13.56 -5.26
C PRO A 179 -1.92 -14.45 -4.23
N MET A 180 -1.19 -15.21 -3.41
CA MET A 180 -1.75 -16.30 -2.61
C MET A 180 -2.79 -15.82 -1.59
N THR A 181 -2.54 -14.72 -0.89
CA THR A 181 -3.50 -14.23 0.11
C THR A 181 -4.78 -13.69 -0.53
N ALA A 182 -4.73 -13.14 -1.75
CA ALA A 182 -5.93 -12.75 -2.49
C ALA A 182 -6.74 -13.98 -2.96
N PHE A 183 -6.07 -15.07 -3.32
CA PHE A 183 -6.72 -16.34 -3.62
C PHE A 183 -7.38 -16.95 -2.38
N LEU A 184 -6.72 -16.97 -1.24
CA LEU A 184 -7.31 -17.43 0.02
C LEU A 184 -8.47 -16.54 0.47
N PHE A 185 -8.38 -15.23 0.23
CA PHE A 185 -9.44 -14.26 0.48
C PHE A 185 -10.69 -14.54 -0.35
N SER A 186 -10.56 -15.05 -1.58
CA SER A 186 -11.73 -15.44 -2.40
C SER A 186 -12.53 -16.57 -1.73
N LYS A 187 -11.86 -17.53 -1.11
CA LYS A 187 -12.51 -18.61 -0.33
C LYS A 187 -13.24 -18.04 0.89
N ILE A 188 -12.64 -17.05 1.56
CA ILE A 188 -13.28 -16.33 2.67
C ILE A 188 -14.54 -15.60 2.20
N CYS A 189 -14.53 -14.96 1.02
CA CYS A 189 -15.70 -14.29 0.47
C CYS A 189 -16.85 -15.26 0.17
N ILE A 190 -16.55 -16.46 -0.33
CA ILE A 190 -17.53 -17.53 -0.55
C ILE A 190 -18.16 -17.94 0.80
N ASP A 191 -17.35 -18.23 1.81
CA ASP A 191 -17.81 -18.67 3.13
C ASP A 191 -18.56 -17.58 3.91
N ALA A 192 -18.26 -16.32 3.63
CA ALA A 192 -18.98 -15.17 4.18
C ALA A 192 -20.34 -14.93 3.52
N GLY A 193 -20.64 -15.63 2.42
CA GLY A 193 -21.87 -15.45 1.67
C GLY A 193 -21.91 -14.19 0.83
N LEU A 194 -20.77 -13.67 0.37
CA LEU A 194 -20.73 -12.54 -0.57
C LEU A 194 -21.48 -12.94 -1.86
N PRO A 195 -22.49 -12.17 -2.33
CA PRO A 195 -23.24 -12.55 -3.51
C PRO A 195 -22.35 -12.71 -4.74
N LYS A 196 -22.68 -13.71 -5.57
CA LYS A 196 -21.93 -14.03 -6.80
C LYS A 196 -21.78 -12.80 -7.69
N GLY A 197 -20.57 -12.56 -8.21
CA GLY A 197 -20.25 -11.45 -9.11
C GLY A 197 -20.02 -10.09 -8.43
N VAL A 198 -20.33 -9.92 -7.15
CA VAL A 198 -20.09 -8.65 -6.42
C VAL A 198 -18.61 -8.31 -6.33
N LEU A 199 -17.76 -9.32 -6.09
CA LEU A 199 -16.32 -9.24 -6.21
C LEU A 199 -15.85 -10.27 -7.22
N ASN A 200 -14.94 -9.85 -8.12
CA ASN A 200 -14.24 -10.73 -9.06
C ASN A 200 -12.75 -10.46 -8.99
N ILE A 201 -11.93 -11.51 -8.84
CA ILE A 201 -10.47 -11.40 -8.73
C ILE A 201 -9.86 -12.08 -9.95
N VAL A 202 -9.12 -11.31 -10.73
CA VAL A 202 -8.44 -11.79 -11.94
C VAL A 202 -6.93 -11.69 -11.70
N HIS A 203 -6.27 -12.85 -11.65
CA HIS A 203 -4.82 -12.96 -11.54
C HIS A 203 -4.15 -12.81 -12.92
N GLY A 204 -2.89 -12.43 -12.95
CA GLY A 204 -2.10 -12.28 -14.17
C GLY A 204 -1.22 -11.04 -14.16
N LEU A 205 -0.47 -10.87 -15.23
CA LEU A 205 0.52 -9.79 -15.37
C LEU A 205 -0.13 -8.40 -15.38
N GLY A 206 0.50 -7.44 -14.70
CA GLY A 206 0.07 -6.04 -14.69
C GLY A 206 -0.14 -5.45 -16.09
N PRO A 207 0.82 -5.56 -17.03
CA PRO A 207 0.68 -5.08 -18.41
C PRO A 207 -0.43 -5.75 -19.24
N LYS A 208 -0.90 -6.94 -18.85
CA LYS A 208 -2.02 -7.63 -19.47
C LYS A 208 -3.33 -7.30 -18.74
N VAL A 209 -3.57 -7.92 -17.60
CA VAL A 209 -4.83 -7.83 -16.84
C VAL A 209 -5.07 -6.41 -16.30
N GLY A 210 -4.05 -5.75 -15.72
CA GLY A 210 -4.17 -4.39 -15.20
C GLY A 210 -4.51 -3.38 -16.31
N TYR A 211 -3.89 -3.52 -17.48
CA TYR A 211 -4.19 -2.69 -18.64
C TYR A 211 -5.63 -2.91 -19.14
N GLU A 212 -6.09 -4.17 -19.25
CA GLU A 212 -7.45 -4.49 -19.69
C GLU A 212 -8.50 -3.93 -18.71
N ILE A 213 -8.30 -4.02 -17.40
CA ILE A 213 -9.16 -3.40 -16.38
C ILE A 213 -9.17 -1.87 -16.57
N THR A 214 -8.00 -1.25 -16.77
CA THR A 214 -7.89 0.20 -16.88
C THR A 214 -8.61 0.75 -18.12
N LYS A 215 -8.48 0.11 -19.26
CA LYS A 215 -9.08 0.57 -20.52
C LYS A 215 -10.53 0.14 -20.71
N HIS A 216 -11.07 -0.76 -19.86
CA HIS A 216 -12.40 -1.31 -20.08
C HIS A 216 -13.50 -0.23 -19.96
N PRO A 217 -14.37 0.01 -20.98
CA PRO A 217 -15.28 1.15 -21.00
C PRO A 217 -16.35 1.11 -19.89
N ASN A 218 -16.70 -0.07 -19.41
CA ASN A 218 -17.71 -0.25 -18.37
C ASN A 218 -17.14 -0.29 -16.94
N ILE A 219 -15.83 -0.16 -16.76
CA ILE A 219 -15.20 0.08 -15.45
C ILE A 219 -15.00 1.58 -15.30
N LYS A 220 -15.68 2.20 -14.33
CA LYS A 220 -15.84 3.67 -14.24
C LYS A 220 -14.83 4.35 -13.32
N ALA A 221 -14.22 3.62 -12.41
CA ALA A 221 -13.20 4.13 -11.49
C ALA A 221 -12.07 3.13 -11.36
N ILE A 222 -10.84 3.63 -11.15
CA ILE A 222 -9.66 2.81 -10.88
C ILE A 222 -9.05 3.27 -9.55
N SER A 223 -8.95 2.36 -8.59
CA SER A 223 -8.15 2.52 -7.38
C SER A 223 -6.88 1.68 -7.53
N PHE A 224 -5.74 2.34 -7.57
CA PHE A 224 -4.43 1.74 -7.80
C PHE A 224 -3.44 2.10 -6.69
N THR A 225 -2.64 1.14 -6.26
CA THR A 225 -1.41 1.37 -5.49
C THR A 225 -0.25 0.65 -6.16
N GLY A 226 0.86 1.36 -6.37
CA GLY A 226 2.06 0.80 -6.99
C GLY A 226 3.10 1.85 -7.38
N GLY A 227 3.98 1.51 -8.31
CA GLY A 227 5.04 2.40 -8.78
C GLY A 227 4.51 3.60 -9.59
N THR A 228 5.19 4.75 -9.47
CA THR A 228 4.81 6.01 -10.13
C THR A 228 4.67 5.88 -11.64
N LEU A 229 5.59 5.19 -12.31
CA LEU A 229 5.51 4.98 -13.77
C LEU A 229 4.27 4.18 -14.19
N THR A 230 3.84 3.22 -13.37
CA THR A 230 2.60 2.46 -13.63
C THR A 230 1.38 3.34 -13.41
N GLY A 231 1.38 4.17 -12.36
CA GLY A 231 0.33 5.16 -12.11
C GLY A 231 0.16 6.15 -13.26
N GLN A 232 1.27 6.64 -13.83
CA GLN A 232 1.25 7.52 -15.01
C GLN A 232 0.60 6.84 -16.23
N LYS A 233 0.98 5.58 -16.53
CA LYS A 233 0.36 4.79 -17.62
C LYS A 233 -1.13 4.55 -17.39
N ILE A 234 -1.56 4.29 -16.15
CA ILE A 234 -2.97 4.15 -15.80
C ILE A 234 -3.71 5.47 -16.05
N ALA A 235 -3.14 6.59 -15.61
CA ALA A 235 -3.74 7.91 -15.80
C ALA A 235 -3.86 8.26 -17.30
N GLU A 236 -2.82 7.99 -18.09
CA GLU A 236 -2.81 8.21 -19.54
C GLU A 236 -3.95 7.46 -20.26
N VAL A 237 -4.21 6.21 -19.87
CA VAL A 237 -5.28 5.39 -20.45
C VAL A 237 -6.66 5.77 -19.92
N ALA A 238 -6.79 6.07 -18.63
CA ALA A 238 -8.06 6.27 -17.95
C ALA A 238 -8.64 7.69 -18.12
N ALA A 239 -7.79 8.72 -18.16
CA ALA A 239 -8.21 10.12 -18.19
C ALA A 239 -9.05 10.49 -19.43
N PRO A 240 -8.72 10.07 -20.67
CA PRO A 240 -9.56 10.33 -21.84
C PRO A 240 -10.96 9.69 -21.76
N MET A 241 -11.13 8.70 -20.88
CA MET A 241 -12.41 8.02 -20.64
C MET A 241 -13.20 8.61 -19.47
N PHE A 242 -12.71 9.70 -18.87
CA PHE A 242 -13.31 10.36 -17.70
C PHE A 242 -13.51 9.44 -16.48
N LYS A 243 -12.64 8.44 -16.33
CA LYS A 243 -12.68 7.56 -15.15
C LYS A 243 -12.19 8.28 -13.91
N LYS A 244 -12.82 8.03 -12.76
CA LYS A 244 -12.28 8.46 -11.48
C LYS A 244 -11.00 7.70 -11.17
N LEU A 245 -9.98 8.42 -10.67
CA LEU A 245 -8.67 7.86 -10.33
C LEU A 245 -8.36 8.13 -8.86
N SER A 246 -8.01 7.07 -8.12
CA SER A 246 -7.31 7.13 -6.85
C SER A 246 -5.98 6.40 -7.03
N LEU A 247 -4.89 7.15 -7.02
CA LEU A 247 -3.54 6.65 -7.28
C LEU A 247 -2.69 6.86 -6.03
N GLU A 248 -2.24 5.76 -5.42
CA GLU A 248 -1.28 5.74 -4.32
C GLU A 248 0.05 5.22 -4.86
N LEU A 249 1.04 6.11 -4.90
CA LEU A 249 2.29 5.87 -5.61
C LEU A 249 3.50 5.88 -4.68
N GLY A 250 4.69 5.97 -5.24
CA GLY A 250 5.94 5.93 -4.51
C GLY A 250 6.19 7.10 -3.57
N GLY A 251 7.20 6.97 -2.74
CA GLY A 251 7.65 8.02 -1.82
C GLY A 251 9.16 8.02 -1.61
N LYS A 252 9.70 9.18 -1.27
CA LYS A 252 11.09 9.36 -0.83
C LYS A 252 11.10 10.18 0.46
N ASN A 253 10.58 9.58 1.51
CA ASN A 253 10.11 10.28 2.69
C ASN A 253 11.24 10.79 3.57
N PRO A 254 11.20 12.07 3.99
CA PRO A 254 12.14 12.61 4.96
C PRO A 254 11.77 12.19 6.39
N ASN A 255 12.78 11.85 7.18
CA ASN A 255 12.71 11.63 8.61
C ASN A 255 13.63 12.64 9.29
N ILE A 256 13.06 13.67 9.90
CA ILE A 256 13.75 14.88 10.38
C ILE A 256 13.91 14.83 11.89
N ILE A 257 15.15 14.88 12.38
CA ILE A 257 15.51 14.70 13.79
C ILE A 257 16.14 15.99 14.33
N PHE A 258 15.41 16.73 15.15
CA PHE A 258 15.93 17.90 15.86
C PHE A 258 16.60 17.53 17.17
N ALA A 259 17.53 18.36 17.63
CA ALA A 259 18.36 18.09 18.82
C ALA A 259 17.57 18.04 20.12
N ASP A 260 16.40 18.62 20.17
CA ASP A 260 15.50 18.66 21.35
C ASP A 260 14.55 17.45 21.44
N CYS A 261 14.66 16.49 20.52
CA CYS A 261 13.78 15.30 20.51
C CYS A 261 14.14 14.28 21.62
N ASP A 262 13.21 13.36 21.87
CA ASP A 262 13.54 12.09 22.57
C ASP A 262 14.42 11.24 21.63
N LEU A 263 15.74 11.31 21.84
CA LEU A 263 16.72 10.68 20.99
C LEU A 263 16.58 9.17 20.90
N GLU A 264 16.31 8.49 22.02
CA GLU A 264 16.18 7.02 22.03
C GLU A 264 14.97 6.54 21.25
N LYS A 265 13.85 7.23 21.40
CA LYS A 265 12.64 6.98 20.66
C LYS A 265 12.82 7.29 19.17
N ALA A 266 13.45 8.43 18.84
CA ALA A 266 13.74 8.82 17.47
C ALA A 266 14.65 7.80 16.76
N VAL A 267 15.73 7.35 17.39
CA VAL A 267 16.62 6.32 16.86
C VAL A 267 15.89 5.00 16.63
N SER A 268 15.14 4.53 17.64
CA SER A 268 14.41 3.25 17.54
C SER A 268 13.36 3.27 16.43
N SER A 269 12.60 4.36 16.35
CA SER A 269 11.58 4.55 15.29
C SER A 269 12.21 4.74 13.91
N SER A 270 13.39 5.38 13.83
CA SER A 270 14.12 5.54 12.56
C SER A 270 14.58 4.18 12.01
N VAL A 271 15.09 3.29 12.86
CA VAL A 271 15.45 1.92 12.44
C VAL A 271 14.20 1.17 11.96
N LEU A 272 13.11 1.26 12.71
CA LEU A 272 11.84 0.60 12.35
C LEU A 272 11.31 1.14 11.03
N SER A 273 11.25 2.47 10.84
CA SER A 273 10.74 3.10 9.62
C SER A 273 11.60 2.85 8.40
N SER A 274 12.89 2.61 8.58
CA SER A 274 13.84 2.36 7.49
C SER A 274 13.81 0.92 6.99
N PHE A 275 13.63 -0.05 7.89
CA PHE A 275 13.92 -1.45 7.60
C PHE A 275 12.76 -2.42 7.81
N SER A 276 11.60 -1.97 8.35
CA SER A 276 10.40 -2.82 8.39
C SER A 276 10.02 -3.31 6.99
N ASN A 277 9.58 -4.56 6.92
CA ASN A 277 9.27 -5.20 5.64
C ASN A 277 10.42 -5.08 4.61
N GLN A 278 11.67 -5.18 5.07
CA GLN A 278 12.90 -5.07 4.26
C GLN A 278 13.01 -3.72 3.52
N GLY A 279 12.46 -2.63 4.10
CA GLY A 279 12.39 -1.33 3.45
C GLY A 279 11.37 -1.23 2.29
N GLN A 280 10.52 -2.25 2.11
CA GLN A 280 9.54 -2.36 1.03
C GLN A 280 8.18 -1.77 1.42
N ILE A 281 8.17 -0.59 2.04
CA ILE A 281 6.96 0.15 2.38
C ILE A 281 7.06 1.57 1.80
N CYS A 282 6.03 2.02 1.09
CA CYS A 282 5.99 3.37 0.53
C CYS A 282 6.18 4.49 1.58
N LEU A 283 5.90 4.18 2.86
CA LEU A 283 6.02 5.09 4.00
C LEU A 283 7.38 4.99 4.72
N CYS A 284 8.36 4.24 4.20
CA CYS A 284 9.68 4.16 4.81
C CYS A 284 10.37 5.52 4.86
N GLY A 285 10.99 5.85 6.00
CA GLY A 285 11.82 7.05 6.19
C GLY A 285 13.23 6.81 5.64
N SER A 286 13.38 6.82 4.32
CA SER A 286 14.62 6.45 3.63
C SER A 286 15.67 7.56 3.58
N ARG A 287 15.29 8.82 3.86
CA ARG A 287 16.20 9.97 4.01
C ARG A 287 16.13 10.48 5.44
N ILE A 288 17.17 10.27 6.23
CA ILE A 288 17.21 10.70 7.62
C ILE A 288 18.05 11.98 7.72
N PHE A 289 17.38 13.08 8.05
CA PHE A 289 18.00 14.38 8.28
C PHE A 289 18.17 14.61 9.78
N ILE A 290 19.39 14.88 10.24
CA ILE A 290 19.70 14.98 11.66
C ILE A 290 20.35 16.35 11.95
N GLU A 291 19.82 17.10 12.94
CA GLU A 291 20.43 18.36 13.36
C GLU A 291 21.90 18.11 13.77
N ARG A 292 22.84 18.91 13.24
CA ARG A 292 24.28 18.71 13.36
C ARG A 292 24.75 18.52 14.79
N LYS A 293 24.12 19.20 15.75
CA LYS A 293 24.45 19.11 17.18
C LYS A 293 24.39 17.69 17.73
N ILE A 294 23.49 16.86 17.23
CA ILE A 294 23.30 15.48 17.70
C ILE A 294 23.67 14.42 16.64
N TYR A 295 24.18 14.84 15.47
CA TYR A 295 24.44 13.94 14.34
C TYR A 295 25.34 12.77 14.74
N LYS A 296 26.47 13.04 15.43
CA LYS A 296 27.41 11.99 15.81
C LYS A 296 26.79 10.95 16.75
N VAL A 297 26.14 11.42 17.81
CA VAL A 297 25.52 10.53 18.81
C VAL A 297 24.33 9.76 18.24
N PHE A 298 23.51 10.40 17.38
CA PHE A 298 22.43 9.73 16.67
C PHE A 298 22.98 8.62 15.76
N LYS A 299 23.98 8.94 14.93
CA LYS A 299 24.61 7.99 14.00
C LYS A 299 25.17 6.76 14.73
N GLU A 300 25.92 6.96 15.82
CA GLU A 300 26.48 5.87 16.62
C GLU A 300 25.37 4.93 17.15
N LYS A 301 24.33 5.49 17.78
CA LYS A 301 23.20 4.72 18.33
C LYS A 301 22.40 4.02 17.22
N PHE A 302 22.15 4.69 16.10
CA PHE A 302 21.45 4.15 14.96
C PHE A 302 22.18 2.94 14.36
N LEU A 303 23.50 3.05 14.12
CA LEU A 303 24.32 1.97 13.58
C LEU A 303 24.39 0.76 14.53
N ILE A 304 24.47 0.97 15.85
CA ILE A 304 24.39 -0.12 16.82
C ILE A 304 23.08 -0.90 16.67
N LYS A 305 21.94 -0.20 16.58
CA LYS A 305 20.63 -0.86 16.40
C LYS A 305 20.49 -1.52 15.03
N VAL A 306 20.98 -0.91 13.96
CA VAL A 306 20.99 -1.52 12.61
C VAL A 306 21.76 -2.83 12.60
N LYS A 307 22.95 -2.86 13.19
CA LYS A 307 23.78 -4.07 13.28
C LYS A 307 23.18 -5.18 14.16
N SER A 308 22.23 -4.85 15.03
CA SER A 308 21.51 -5.81 15.85
C SER A 308 20.29 -6.46 15.15
N LEU A 309 19.95 -6.02 13.93
CA LEU A 309 18.87 -6.60 13.17
C LEU A 309 19.26 -7.99 12.64
N THR A 310 18.52 -9.01 13.03
CA THR A 310 18.74 -10.39 12.58
C THR A 310 18.12 -10.60 11.20
N ILE A 311 18.94 -11.01 10.24
CA ILE A 311 18.50 -11.40 8.88
C ILE A 311 18.43 -12.92 8.83
N GLY A 312 17.36 -13.48 8.31
CA GLY A 312 17.27 -14.94 8.22
C GLY A 312 15.91 -15.44 7.73
N ASP A 313 15.67 -16.73 7.91
CA ASP A 313 14.43 -17.40 7.53
C ASP A 313 13.21 -16.65 8.09
N PRO A 314 12.30 -16.15 7.23
CA PRO A 314 11.11 -15.42 7.68
C PRO A 314 10.20 -16.20 8.62
N LEU A 315 10.25 -17.54 8.60
CA LEU A 315 9.45 -18.38 9.47
C LEU A 315 10.03 -18.51 10.89
N GLU A 316 11.30 -18.13 11.08
CA GLU A 316 11.95 -18.14 12.39
C GLU A 316 11.57 -16.90 13.21
N LYS A 317 11.23 -17.10 14.49
CA LYS A 317 10.83 -16.00 15.41
C LYS A 317 11.94 -14.96 15.64
N SER A 318 13.20 -15.35 15.49
CA SER A 318 14.37 -14.50 15.65
C SER A 318 14.56 -13.51 14.49
N SER A 319 14.06 -13.83 13.30
CA SER A 319 14.27 -13.04 12.09
C SER A 319 13.49 -11.72 12.16
N LYS A 320 14.20 -10.60 11.99
CA LYS A 320 13.66 -9.24 11.92
C LYS A 320 13.59 -8.74 10.48
N ILE A 321 14.49 -9.23 9.64
CA ILE A 321 14.60 -8.92 8.21
C ILE A 321 14.49 -10.23 7.44
N GLY A 322 13.54 -10.32 6.53
CA GLY A 322 13.33 -11.43 5.62
C GLY A 322 13.95 -11.21 4.24
N ALA A 323 13.47 -11.97 3.24
CA ALA A 323 13.89 -11.82 1.87
C ALA A 323 13.21 -10.62 1.18
N LEU A 324 13.89 -10.01 0.21
CA LEU A 324 13.25 -9.13 -0.77
C LEU A 324 12.30 -9.94 -1.65
N VAL A 325 11.27 -9.31 -2.16
CA VAL A 325 10.13 -9.99 -2.81
C VAL A 325 10.50 -10.79 -4.06
N SER A 326 11.59 -10.46 -4.74
CA SER A 326 12.03 -11.16 -5.96
C SER A 326 13.51 -10.93 -6.24
N GLN A 327 14.11 -11.81 -7.04
CA GLN A 327 15.48 -11.64 -7.53
C GLN A 327 15.64 -10.33 -8.32
N GLN A 328 14.74 -10.05 -9.23
CA GLN A 328 14.76 -8.81 -10.03
C GLN A 328 14.74 -7.56 -9.14
N HIS A 329 13.93 -7.57 -8.09
CA HIS A 329 13.87 -6.45 -7.15
C HIS A 329 15.16 -6.32 -6.33
N MET A 330 15.75 -7.42 -5.89
CA MET A 330 17.05 -7.43 -5.20
C MET A 330 18.15 -6.84 -6.09
N GLU A 331 18.20 -7.23 -7.36
CA GLU A 331 19.18 -6.70 -8.34
C GLU A 331 19.00 -5.20 -8.56
N LYS A 332 17.74 -4.73 -8.64
CA LYS A 332 17.45 -3.29 -8.69
C LYS A 332 18.02 -2.55 -7.46
N VAL A 333 17.78 -3.07 -6.25
CA VAL A 333 18.28 -2.44 -5.02
C VAL A 333 19.82 -2.43 -4.98
N LEU A 334 20.46 -3.52 -5.38
CA LEU A 334 21.93 -3.59 -5.49
C LEU A 334 22.49 -2.57 -6.48
N THR A 335 21.81 -2.38 -7.61
CA THR A 335 22.19 -1.34 -8.60
C THR A 335 22.17 0.06 -7.96
N HIS A 336 21.15 0.39 -7.17
CA HIS A 336 21.10 1.67 -6.46
C HIS A 336 22.19 1.79 -5.38
N ILE A 337 22.58 0.70 -4.71
CA ILE A 337 23.72 0.70 -3.79
C ILE A 337 25.01 1.04 -4.52
N GLU A 338 25.24 0.48 -5.70
CA GLU A 338 26.43 0.79 -6.51
C GLU A 338 26.42 2.24 -7.05
N ILE A 339 25.24 2.76 -7.40
CA ILE A 339 25.08 4.18 -7.75
C ILE A 339 25.46 5.06 -6.56
N ALA A 340 24.96 4.77 -5.36
CA ALA A 340 25.28 5.53 -4.16
C ALA A 340 26.79 5.57 -3.87
N LYS A 341 27.49 4.44 -4.05
CA LYS A 341 28.96 4.38 -3.91
C LYS A 341 29.67 5.26 -4.97
N LYS A 342 29.20 5.21 -6.23
CA LYS A 342 29.76 6.04 -7.33
C LYS A 342 29.52 7.54 -7.12
N ASP A 343 28.38 7.90 -6.53
CA ASP A 343 28.02 9.29 -6.19
C ASP A 343 28.81 9.82 -4.98
N GLY A 344 29.77 9.05 -4.44
CA GLY A 344 30.65 9.43 -3.35
C GLY A 344 30.08 9.13 -1.96
N GLY A 345 29.01 8.35 -1.86
CA GLY A 345 28.44 7.93 -0.58
C GLY A 345 29.37 7.06 0.22
N VAL A 346 29.56 7.40 1.50
CA VAL A 346 30.32 6.60 2.46
C VAL A 346 29.41 5.52 3.03
N LEU A 347 29.74 4.26 2.77
CA LEU A 347 29.01 3.11 3.29
C LEU A 347 29.33 2.91 4.77
N LEU A 348 28.34 3.01 5.64
CA LEU A 348 28.47 2.86 7.09
C LEU A 348 28.07 1.46 7.60
N ALA A 349 27.15 0.78 6.88
CA ALA A 349 26.72 -0.57 7.20
C ALA A 349 26.09 -1.23 5.96
N GLY A 350 26.14 -2.56 5.90
CA GLY A 350 25.49 -3.36 4.86
C GLY A 350 26.14 -3.24 3.49
N GLY A 351 25.29 -3.23 2.46
CA GLY A 351 25.69 -3.05 1.05
C GLY A 351 25.90 -4.33 0.28
N ASN A 352 25.71 -5.49 0.89
CA ASN A 352 25.97 -6.78 0.27
C ASN A 352 24.72 -7.69 0.30
N LYS A 353 24.70 -8.68 -0.60
CA LYS A 353 23.82 -9.83 -0.45
C LYS A 353 24.14 -10.55 0.85
N PHE A 354 23.09 -10.98 1.55
CA PHE A 354 23.22 -11.85 2.71
C PHE A 354 22.79 -13.28 2.30
N ILE A 355 23.56 -14.26 2.68
CA ILE A 355 23.27 -15.68 2.40
C ILE A 355 22.96 -16.37 3.73
N PRO A 356 21.68 -16.60 4.05
CA PRO A 356 21.32 -17.35 5.25
C PRO A 356 21.80 -18.80 5.16
N GLU A 357 22.03 -19.43 6.31
CA GLU A 357 22.27 -20.86 6.37
C GLU A 357 20.98 -21.65 6.16
N GLY A 358 21.11 -22.94 5.78
CA GLY A 358 20.00 -23.89 5.65
C GLY A 358 19.11 -23.66 4.44
N ARG A 359 17.80 -23.82 4.60
CA ARG A 359 16.84 -23.79 3.48
C ARG A 359 16.79 -22.50 2.69
N CYS A 360 17.20 -21.39 3.30
CA CYS A 360 17.12 -20.05 2.70
C CYS A 360 18.37 -19.64 1.92
N SER A 361 19.33 -20.53 1.71
CA SER A 361 20.63 -20.21 1.05
C SER A 361 20.51 -19.67 -0.38
N ASN A 362 19.42 -19.98 -1.10
CA ASN A 362 19.14 -19.48 -2.45
C ASN A 362 18.16 -18.30 -2.47
N GLY A 363 17.73 -17.81 -1.30
CA GLY A 363 16.78 -16.72 -1.17
C GLY A 363 17.38 -15.34 -1.50
N TYR A 364 16.51 -14.33 -1.58
CA TYR A 364 16.85 -12.98 -2.05
C TYR A 364 17.06 -12.03 -0.86
N PHE A 365 18.09 -12.25 -0.05
CA PHE A 365 18.37 -11.46 1.15
C PHE A 365 19.41 -10.39 0.91
N LEU A 366 19.21 -9.24 1.56
CA LEU A 366 20.11 -8.09 1.51
C LEU A 366 20.31 -7.49 2.90
N GLU A 367 21.54 -7.08 3.18
CA GLU A 367 21.88 -6.40 4.43
C GLU A 367 21.22 -5.01 4.52
N PRO A 368 20.68 -4.61 5.69
CA PRO A 368 20.31 -3.22 5.96
C PRO A 368 21.47 -2.29 5.68
N THR A 369 21.28 -1.36 4.74
CA THR A 369 22.34 -0.55 4.14
C THR A 369 22.20 0.91 4.54
N VAL A 370 23.28 1.51 5.01
CA VAL A 370 23.33 2.90 5.50
C VAL A 370 24.45 3.66 4.82
N PHE A 371 24.11 4.79 4.21
CA PHE A 371 25.09 5.72 3.62
C PHE A 371 25.10 7.07 4.35
N GLU A 372 26.24 7.75 4.32
CA GLU A 372 26.36 9.19 4.61
C GLU A 372 27.17 9.90 3.53
N GLY A 373 27.22 11.23 3.58
CA GLY A 373 28.04 12.05 2.68
C GLY A 373 27.44 12.28 1.29
N LEU A 374 26.24 11.77 1.02
CA LEU A 374 25.53 11.99 -0.23
C LEU A 374 24.81 13.35 -0.24
N SER A 375 24.87 14.06 -1.38
CA SER A 375 24.10 15.28 -1.58
C SER A 375 22.59 14.97 -1.54
N TYR A 376 21.78 15.94 -1.08
CA TYR A 376 20.32 15.79 -1.01
C TYR A 376 19.67 15.64 -2.40
N ASP A 377 20.32 16.11 -3.46
CA ASP A 377 19.86 16.11 -4.85
C ASP A 377 20.44 14.97 -5.70
N CYS A 378 21.30 14.10 -5.15
CA CYS A 378 21.82 12.94 -5.86
C CYS A 378 20.71 11.90 -6.13
N SER A 379 20.93 11.04 -7.14
CA SER A 379 19.96 10.00 -7.55
C SER A 379 19.48 9.15 -6.35
N THR A 380 20.40 8.73 -5.48
CA THR A 380 20.07 7.93 -4.29
C THR A 380 19.08 8.64 -3.35
N ASN A 381 19.12 9.97 -3.25
CA ASN A 381 18.22 10.77 -2.42
C ASN A 381 16.97 11.27 -3.15
N GLN A 382 16.90 11.15 -4.46
CA GLN A 382 15.77 11.58 -5.28
C GLN A 382 14.86 10.44 -5.72
N GLU A 383 15.40 9.23 -5.94
CA GLU A 383 14.64 8.11 -6.46
C GLU A 383 14.20 7.13 -5.37
N GLU A 384 13.04 6.51 -5.54
CA GLU A 384 12.53 5.47 -4.67
C GLU A 384 13.24 4.13 -4.95
N ILE A 385 14.08 3.70 -4.00
CA ILE A 385 14.81 2.42 -4.07
C ILE A 385 13.88 1.26 -3.74
N PHE A 386 13.01 1.42 -2.73
CA PHE A 386 12.05 0.45 -2.22
C PHE A 386 12.72 -0.81 -1.63
N GLY A 387 13.79 -0.62 -0.89
CA GLY A 387 14.60 -1.66 -0.27
C GLY A 387 15.27 -1.16 1.01
N PRO A 388 16.06 -1.99 1.70
CA PRO A 388 16.64 -1.66 3.00
C PRO A 388 17.86 -0.74 2.87
N VAL A 389 17.68 0.43 2.24
CA VAL A 389 18.73 1.41 1.96
C VAL A 389 18.29 2.79 2.46
N VAL A 390 19.12 3.41 3.32
CA VAL A 390 18.86 4.73 3.88
C VAL A 390 20.09 5.63 3.83
N THR A 391 19.85 6.94 3.86
CA THR A 391 20.89 7.96 3.90
C THR A 391 20.80 8.80 5.17
N LEU A 392 21.95 9.18 5.73
CA LEU A 392 22.08 10.10 6.87
C LEU A 392 22.64 11.41 6.36
N THR A 393 21.96 12.52 6.60
CA THR A 393 22.38 13.86 6.18
C THR A 393 22.28 14.83 7.35
N PRO A 394 23.37 15.52 7.75
CA PRO A 394 23.29 16.56 8.77
C PRO A 394 22.63 17.82 8.20
N PHE A 395 21.95 18.60 9.07
CA PHE A 395 21.45 19.93 8.74
C PHE A 395 21.70 20.92 9.88
N ASP A 396 21.68 22.21 9.56
CA ASP A 396 22.00 23.29 10.51
C ASP A 396 20.81 24.19 10.87
N SER A 397 19.76 24.24 10.03
CA SER A 397 18.58 25.09 10.27
C SER A 397 17.26 24.46 9.80
N GLU A 398 16.12 25.00 10.33
CA GLU A 398 14.79 24.59 9.88
C GLU A 398 14.57 24.86 8.37
N GLU A 399 15.11 25.96 7.86
CA GLU A 399 14.98 26.34 6.45
C GLU A 399 15.76 25.37 5.55
N GLU A 400 16.98 25.04 5.93
CA GLU A 400 17.80 24.09 5.18
C GLU A 400 17.14 22.71 5.10
N VAL A 401 16.69 22.18 6.23
CA VAL A 401 16.06 20.84 6.23
C VAL A 401 14.71 20.79 5.52
N LEU A 402 13.95 21.91 5.51
CA LEU A 402 12.74 22.01 4.71
C LEU A 402 13.05 21.97 3.21
N ASN A 403 14.11 22.67 2.78
CA ASN A 403 14.56 22.61 1.38
C ASN A 403 14.97 21.18 1.00
N PHE A 404 15.72 20.48 1.84
CA PHE A 404 16.10 19.09 1.61
C PHE A 404 14.88 18.16 1.58
N ALA A 405 13.97 18.31 2.54
CA ALA A 405 12.78 17.49 2.67
C ALA A 405 11.89 17.59 1.43
N ASN A 406 11.64 18.82 0.96
CA ASN A 406 10.72 19.11 -0.15
C ASN A 406 11.37 18.99 -1.54
N SER A 407 12.69 18.72 -1.65
CA SER A 407 13.44 18.73 -2.91
C SER A 407 13.07 17.63 -3.91
N THR A 408 12.35 16.58 -3.47
CA THR A 408 12.01 15.47 -4.36
C THR A 408 10.67 15.71 -5.07
N LYS A 409 10.47 14.98 -6.16
CA LYS A 409 9.19 14.91 -6.88
C LYS A 409 8.07 14.20 -6.08
N TYR A 410 8.42 13.57 -4.96
CA TYR A 410 7.51 12.86 -4.08
C TYR A 410 7.02 13.71 -2.92
N GLY A 411 5.88 13.33 -2.36
CA GLY A 411 5.28 13.98 -1.20
C GLY A 411 4.27 13.04 -0.49
N LEU A 412 4.68 11.81 -0.17
CA LEU A 412 3.76 10.85 0.46
C LEU A 412 3.65 11.09 1.96
N CYS A 413 4.76 10.96 2.70
CA CYS A 413 4.76 11.26 4.12
C CYS A 413 6.07 11.89 4.58
N SER A 414 6.03 12.50 5.77
CA SER A 414 7.18 13.05 6.48
C SER A 414 7.11 12.70 7.96
N MET A 415 8.27 12.55 8.60
CA MET A 415 8.39 12.37 10.05
C MET A 415 9.21 13.51 10.62
N VAL A 416 8.79 14.07 11.75
CA VAL A 416 9.50 15.14 12.47
C VAL A 416 9.60 14.79 13.94
N TRP A 417 10.81 14.84 14.48
CA TRP A 417 11.12 14.54 15.88
C TRP A 417 11.58 15.82 16.57
N THR A 418 10.79 16.34 17.47
CA THR A 418 11.05 17.56 18.25
C THR A 418 10.17 17.62 19.49
N SER A 419 10.63 18.23 20.57
CA SER A 419 9.83 18.57 21.75
C SER A 419 9.20 19.98 21.67
N ASP A 420 9.63 20.81 20.70
CA ASP A 420 9.06 22.15 20.48
C ASP A 420 7.78 22.08 19.66
N LEU A 421 6.63 22.32 20.33
CA LEU A 421 5.32 22.33 19.68
C LEU A 421 5.19 23.42 18.59
N LYS A 422 5.84 24.58 18.76
CA LYS A 422 5.81 25.64 17.75
C LYS A 422 6.56 25.23 16.48
N ARG A 423 7.70 24.54 16.64
CA ARG A 423 8.45 23.93 15.53
C ARG A 423 7.63 22.85 14.84
N ALA A 424 7.03 21.94 15.60
CA ALA A 424 6.18 20.90 15.05
C ALA A 424 5.07 21.47 14.16
N ASN A 425 4.39 22.55 14.61
CA ASN A 425 3.37 23.25 13.81
C ASN A 425 3.96 23.90 12.57
N ARG A 426 5.08 24.62 12.68
CA ARG A 426 5.73 25.27 11.50
C ARG A 426 6.14 24.24 10.45
N MET A 427 6.74 23.12 10.90
CA MET A 427 7.18 22.04 10.00
C MET A 427 5.99 21.39 9.29
N SER A 428 4.92 21.06 10.03
CA SER A 428 3.74 20.43 9.45
C SER A 428 3.04 21.29 8.39
N LEU A 429 3.10 22.62 8.50
CA LEU A 429 2.54 23.55 7.53
C LEU A 429 3.38 23.71 6.26
N LYS A 430 4.71 23.45 6.34
CA LYS A 430 5.66 23.73 5.26
C LYS A 430 6.17 22.47 4.53
N LEU A 431 5.90 21.29 5.06
CA LEU A 431 6.28 20.02 4.43
C LEU A 431 5.28 19.65 3.34
N ASP A 432 5.76 19.41 2.12
CA ASP A 432 4.98 18.98 0.96
C ASP A 432 4.68 17.48 1.03
N SER A 433 3.91 17.07 2.03
CA SER A 433 3.57 15.66 2.28
C SER A 433 2.11 15.50 2.62
N GLY A 434 1.49 14.46 2.08
CA GLY A 434 0.10 14.14 2.38
C GLY A 434 -0.13 13.67 3.82
N ILE A 435 0.94 13.18 4.47
CA ILE A 435 0.92 12.76 5.88
C ILE A 435 2.15 13.33 6.57
N VAL A 436 1.96 13.97 7.73
CA VAL A 436 3.06 14.43 8.58
C VAL A 436 2.90 13.81 9.97
N TRP A 437 3.86 13.00 10.38
CA TRP A 437 3.92 12.42 11.72
C TRP A 437 4.87 13.21 12.62
N ILE A 438 4.38 13.59 13.78
CA ILE A 438 5.19 14.25 14.81
C ILE A 438 5.46 13.25 15.92
N ASN A 439 6.74 12.99 16.20
CA ASN A 439 7.22 12.06 17.24
C ASN A 439 6.67 10.63 17.16
N CYS A 440 6.30 10.19 15.95
CA CYS A 440 5.84 8.82 15.68
C CYS A 440 6.04 8.43 14.21
N TRP A 441 5.83 7.15 13.91
CA TRP A 441 5.75 6.58 12.57
C TRP A 441 4.66 5.51 12.53
N LEU A 442 3.90 5.43 11.44
CA LEU A 442 2.79 4.47 11.21
C LEU A 442 1.65 4.50 12.23
N VAL A 443 1.55 5.53 13.05
CA VAL A 443 0.34 5.74 13.85
C VAL A 443 -0.75 6.23 12.92
N ARG A 444 -1.75 5.38 12.67
CA ARG A 444 -2.82 5.65 11.69
C ARG A 444 -4.19 5.42 12.29
N ASP A 445 -5.07 6.39 12.02
CA ASP A 445 -6.52 6.24 12.18
C ASP A 445 -7.13 6.06 10.78
N LEU A 446 -8.01 5.07 10.60
CA LEU A 446 -8.64 4.78 9.32
C LEU A 446 -9.62 5.87 8.85
N ARG A 447 -10.02 6.74 9.75
CA ARG A 447 -10.88 7.89 9.45
C ARG A 447 -10.14 9.04 8.77
N THR A 448 -8.81 9.11 8.93
CA THR A 448 -8.00 10.23 8.43
C THR A 448 -7.70 10.07 6.94
N PRO A 449 -7.51 11.21 6.20
CA PRO A 449 -7.10 11.15 4.82
C PRO A 449 -5.74 10.48 4.68
N PHE A 450 -5.60 9.62 3.69
CA PHE A 450 -4.37 8.97 3.31
C PHE A 450 -4.11 9.18 1.83
N GLY A 451 -2.90 9.60 1.47
CA GLY A 451 -2.48 9.79 0.08
C GLY A 451 -1.40 10.83 -0.06
N GLY A 452 -0.68 10.77 -1.17
CA GLY A 452 0.46 11.63 -1.46
C GLY A 452 0.11 12.95 -2.14
N MET A 453 1.05 13.88 -2.08
CA MET A 453 1.15 15.08 -2.90
C MET A 453 2.14 14.85 -4.05
N LYS A 454 2.24 15.78 -4.99
CA LYS A 454 3.16 15.70 -6.14
C LYS A 454 3.00 14.37 -6.90
N GLU A 455 4.12 13.72 -7.26
CA GLU A 455 4.11 12.42 -7.95
C GLU A 455 3.85 11.21 -7.03
N SER A 456 3.55 11.43 -5.75
CA SER A 456 3.17 10.36 -4.83
C SER A 456 1.70 9.97 -4.91
N GLY A 457 0.87 10.69 -5.64
CA GLY A 457 -0.49 10.24 -5.88
C GLY A 457 -1.52 11.29 -6.22
N VAL A 458 -2.72 10.81 -6.52
CA VAL A 458 -3.92 11.60 -6.82
C VAL A 458 -5.08 11.04 -6.02
N GLY A 459 -5.86 11.92 -5.41
CA GLY A 459 -6.96 11.53 -4.52
C GLY A 459 -6.52 11.28 -3.09
N ARG A 460 -7.46 10.84 -2.27
CA ARG A 460 -7.23 10.43 -0.88
C ARG A 460 -8.04 9.18 -0.58
N GLU A 461 -7.44 8.27 0.17
CA GLU A 461 -8.09 7.09 0.74
C GLU A 461 -8.37 7.33 2.24
N GLY A 462 -9.13 6.43 2.86
CA GLY A 462 -9.48 6.50 4.28
C GLY A 462 -10.78 7.25 4.56
N GLY A 463 -11.52 6.78 5.57
CA GLY A 463 -12.75 7.39 6.06
C GLY A 463 -13.73 7.79 4.96
N SER A 464 -14.29 8.99 5.09
CA SER A 464 -15.21 9.58 4.12
C SER A 464 -14.57 9.84 2.75
N TYR A 465 -13.25 10.02 2.68
CA TYR A 465 -12.56 10.23 1.40
C TYR A 465 -12.68 9.03 0.47
N ALA A 466 -12.51 7.81 1.01
CA ALA A 466 -12.68 6.59 0.25
C ALA A 466 -14.16 6.38 -0.16
N LEU A 467 -15.11 6.60 0.76
CA LEU A 467 -16.54 6.49 0.46
C LEU A 467 -16.95 7.50 -0.63
N ASN A 468 -16.45 8.74 -0.58
CA ASN A 468 -16.68 9.77 -1.58
C ASN A 468 -16.06 9.41 -2.94
N PHE A 469 -14.88 8.78 -2.95
CA PHE A 469 -14.26 8.33 -4.21
C PHE A 469 -15.13 7.31 -4.93
N PHE A 470 -15.71 6.35 -4.22
CA PHE A 470 -16.52 5.27 -4.79
C PHE A 470 -18.00 5.63 -4.99
N THR A 471 -18.38 6.90 -4.86
CA THR A 471 -19.74 7.38 -5.11
C THR A 471 -19.75 8.59 -6.03
N GLU A 472 -20.88 8.81 -6.73
CA GLU A 472 -21.19 10.05 -7.44
C GLU A 472 -22.24 10.84 -6.67
N THR A 473 -22.03 12.14 -6.58
CA THR A 473 -22.95 13.06 -5.91
C THR A 473 -23.97 13.64 -6.91
N THR A 474 -25.24 13.63 -6.52
CA THR A 474 -26.33 14.30 -7.25
C THR A 474 -26.97 15.30 -6.32
N ASN A 475 -27.06 16.56 -6.74
CA ASN A 475 -27.89 17.56 -6.06
C ASN A 475 -29.35 17.39 -6.50
N VAL A 476 -30.26 17.28 -5.54
CA VAL A 476 -31.72 17.31 -5.80
C VAL A 476 -32.26 18.61 -5.21
N CYS A 477 -32.86 19.44 -6.04
CA CYS A 477 -33.53 20.66 -5.63
C CYS A 477 -35.06 20.46 -5.74
N ILE A 478 -35.78 20.70 -4.64
CA ILE A 478 -37.23 20.66 -4.61
C ILE A 478 -37.74 22.05 -4.32
N SER A 479 -38.45 22.69 -5.28
CA SER A 479 -39.16 23.94 -5.08
C SER A 479 -40.29 23.77 -4.09
N TYR A 480 -40.58 24.81 -3.35
CA TYR A 480 -41.77 24.87 -2.48
C TYR A 480 -43.01 25.36 -3.18
N ASP A 481 -42.84 25.82 -4.42
CA ASP A 481 -43.96 26.27 -5.29
C ASP A 481 -44.57 25.09 -6.05
#